data_9592c3e924e9536087696b830163cc83
#
_entry.id   9592c3e924e9536087696b830163cc83
#
_cell.length_a   1.000
_cell.length_b   1.000
_cell.length_c   1.000
_cell.angle_alpha   90.00
_cell.angle_beta   90.00
_cell.angle_gamma   90.00
#
_symmetry.space_group_name_H-M   'P 1'
#
loop_
_entity.id
_entity.type
_entity.pdbx_description
1 polymer ?
#
loop_
_entity_poly.entity_id
_entity_poly.type
_entity_poly.pdbx_seq_one_letter_code
_entity_poly.pdbx_strand_id
1 'polypeptide(L)'
;DYYTKTAFEVQTNALGSQSAILGGGRYDNLIGLFNSNKDVPAVGSAMGLERLLIVLENNNNIINDRLDVFVIAFKETQNEVLNIMQILRAKNISCDFDYNIKSIKNQFKSANKRNAKYALIVGEEELKNNKFKLKNMDTSEEKEVALSDIAKFIN
;
A
#
# COMPACT_ATOMS: atom_id res chain seq x y z
N ASP A 1 -26.73 24.64 8.95
CA ASP A 1 -27.10 23.39 8.28
C ASP A 1 -27.69 23.75 6.92
N TYR A 2 -27.12 23.20 5.85
CA TYR A 2 -27.50 23.51 4.45
C TYR A 2 -28.50 22.50 3.87
N TYR A 3 -28.87 21.47 4.62
CA TYR A 3 -29.87 20.49 4.17
C TYR A 3 -31.27 21.09 4.17
N THR A 4 -32.02 20.83 3.08
CA THR A 4 -33.34 21.42 2.88
C THR A 4 -34.50 20.47 3.18
N LYS A 5 -34.33 19.18 3.00
CA LYS A 5 -35.39 18.16 3.20
C LYS A 5 -34.84 16.92 3.90
N THR A 6 -34.40 15.96 3.11
CA THR A 6 -33.88 14.68 3.62
C THR A 6 -32.42 14.84 4.01
N ALA A 7 -32.07 14.42 5.23
CA ALA A 7 -30.71 14.17 5.67
C ALA A 7 -30.62 12.71 6.12
N PHE A 8 -29.49 12.07 5.87
CA PHE A 8 -29.26 10.70 6.29
C PHE A 8 -27.80 10.52 6.77
N GLU A 9 -27.62 9.53 7.60
CA GLU A 9 -26.33 9.16 8.14
C GLU A 9 -26.23 7.65 8.24
N VAL A 10 -25.08 7.09 7.89
CA VAL A 10 -24.77 5.66 8.11
C VAL A 10 -23.86 5.56 9.33
N GLN A 11 -24.31 4.81 10.32
CA GLN A 11 -23.61 4.69 11.59
C GLN A 11 -23.20 3.23 11.84
N THR A 12 -22.16 3.06 12.65
CA THR A 12 -21.67 1.76 13.13
C THR A 12 -21.29 1.82 14.60
N ASN A 13 -21.50 0.73 15.30
CA ASN A 13 -21.05 0.58 16.69
C ASN A 13 -19.55 0.31 16.82
N ALA A 14 -18.86 0.04 15.72
CA ALA A 14 -17.43 -0.29 15.71
C ALA A 14 -16.51 0.91 15.95
N LEU A 15 -17.03 2.15 15.89
CA LEU A 15 -16.26 3.40 16.01
C LEU A 15 -16.44 4.13 17.33
N GLY A 16 -17.07 3.50 18.33
CA GLY A 16 -17.30 4.11 19.64
C GLY A 16 -18.26 5.31 19.59
N SER A 17 -17.92 6.42 20.28
CA SER A 17 -18.79 7.59 20.41
C SER A 17 -19.01 8.37 19.11
N GLN A 18 -18.15 8.23 18.12
CA GLN A 18 -18.29 8.85 16.80
C GLN A 18 -18.68 7.81 15.76
N SER A 19 -19.91 7.36 15.81
CA SER A 19 -20.42 6.22 15.04
C SER A 19 -20.60 6.45 13.53
N ALA A 20 -20.69 7.71 13.07
CA ALA A 20 -20.99 8.01 11.68
C ALA A 20 -19.82 7.68 10.73
N ILE A 21 -20.08 6.92 9.68
CA ILE A 21 -19.14 6.61 8.58
C ILE A 21 -19.40 7.52 7.39
N LEU A 22 -20.67 7.76 7.10
CA LEU A 22 -21.13 8.49 5.94
C LEU A 22 -22.31 9.36 6.36
N GLY A 23 -22.35 10.60 5.82
CA GLY A 23 -23.48 11.48 5.95
C GLY A 23 -23.82 12.16 4.62
N GLY A 24 -25.08 12.48 4.44
CA GLY A 24 -25.53 13.14 3.21
C GLY A 24 -26.97 13.64 3.33
N GLY A 25 -27.41 14.26 2.25
CA GLY A 25 -28.76 14.79 2.19
C GLY A 25 -29.05 15.62 0.96
N ARG A 26 -30.22 16.19 0.94
CA ARG A 26 -30.68 17.11 -0.10
C ARG A 26 -30.38 18.55 0.29
N TYR A 27 -29.83 19.34 -0.63
CA TYR A 27 -29.39 20.74 -0.38
C TYR A 27 -29.69 21.65 -1.57
N ASP A 28 -30.98 21.93 -1.79
CA ASP A 28 -31.47 22.65 -2.97
C ASP A 28 -30.94 24.10 -3.08
N ASN A 29 -30.66 24.76 -1.94
CA ASN A 29 -30.28 26.17 -1.90
C ASN A 29 -28.76 26.40 -1.91
N LEU A 30 -27.96 25.33 -1.76
CA LEU A 30 -26.50 25.47 -1.57
C LEU A 30 -25.82 26.09 -2.80
N ILE A 31 -26.21 25.68 -3.99
CA ILE A 31 -25.63 26.19 -5.25
C ILE A 31 -25.94 27.68 -5.43
N GLY A 32 -27.14 28.12 -5.02
CA GLY A 32 -27.53 29.52 -5.06
C GLY A 32 -26.67 30.45 -4.21
N LEU A 33 -26.08 29.95 -3.14
CA LEU A 33 -25.18 30.71 -2.27
C LEU A 33 -23.83 31.06 -2.92
N PHE A 34 -23.41 30.28 -3.93
CA PHE A 34 -22.09 30.45 -4.53
C PHE A 34 -22.09 31.37 -5.76
N ASN A 35 -23.08 31.37 -6.60
CA ASN A 35 -23.00 32.16 -7.83
C ASN A 35 -24.32 32.39 -8.62
N SER A 36 -25.46 31.96 -8.16
CA SER A 36 -26.70 32.17 -8.89
C SER A 36 -27.85 32.35 -7.91
N ASN A 37 -28.64 33.39 -8.10
CA ASN A 37 -29.90 33.55 -7.36
C ASN A 37 -30.95 32.47 -7.79
N LYS A 38 -30.54 31.28 -8.18
CA LYS A 38 -31.39 30.19 -8.62
C LYS A 38 -31.20 29.00 -7.66
N ASP A 39 -32.30 28.54 -7.12
CA ASP A 39 -32.32 27.27 -6.40
C ASP A 39 -32.13 26.11 -7.38
N VAL A 40 -31.15 25.31 -7.14
CA VAL A 40 -30.83 24.11 -7.94
C VAL A 40 -30.96 22.90 -7.05
N PRO A 41 -31.92 22.02 -7.29
CA PRO A 41 -32.06 20.79 -6.54
C PRO A 41 -30.77 19.95 -6.60
N ALA A 42 -30.22 19.63 -5.45
CA ALA A 42 -29.00 18.85 -5.37
C ALA A 42 -29.06 17.85 -4.19
N VAL A 43 -28.38 16.74 -4.38
CA VAL A 43 -28.22 15.70 -3.37
C VAL A 43 -26.78 15.20 -3.41
N GLY A 44 -26.24 14.88 -2.28
CA GLY A 44 -24.91 14.31 -2.19
C GLY A 44 -24.62 13.70 -0.83
N SER A 45 -23.51 12.99 -0.77
CA SER A 45 -23.01 12.39 0.46
C SER A 45 -21.47 12.41 0.49
N ALA A 46 -20.93 12.38 1.68
CA ALA A 46 -19.51 12.21 1.92
C ALA A 46 -19.28 11.10 2.95
N MET A 47 -18.17 10.36 2.79
CA MET A 47 -17.79 9.33 3.76
C MET A 47 -16.37 9.55 4.28
N GLY A 48 -16.14 9.12 5.52
CA GLY A 48 -14.80 9.06 6.09
C GLY A 48 -14.09 7.78 5.64
N LEU A 49 -13.11 7.90 4.75
CA LEU A 49 -12.38 6.75 4.21
C LEU A 49 -11.63 6.01 5.33
N GLU A 50 -10.96 6.73 6.22
CA GLU A 50 -10.26 6.16 7.36
C GLU A 50 -11.21 5.44 8.31
N ARG A 51 -12.41 5.97 8.53
CA ARG A 51 -13.44 5.33 9.35
C ARG A 51 -13.93 4.03 8.73
N LEU A 52 -14.12 4.03 7.41
CA LEU A 52 -14.48 2.82 6.67
C LEU A 52 -13.38 1.76 6.77
N LEU A 53 -12.11 2.15 6.65
CA LEU A 53 -10.97 1.24 6.80
C LEU A 53 -10.94 0.61 8.20
N ILE A 54 -11.14 1.40 9.27
CA ILE A 54 -11.21 0.86 10.65
C ILE A 54 -12.33 -0.20 10.79
N VAL A 55 -13.49 0.04 10.18
CA VAL A 55 -14.59 -0.92 10.21
C VAL A 55 -14.25 -2.21 9.44
N LEU A 56 -13.59 -2.08 8.29
CA LEU A 56 -13.14 -3.23 7.49
C LEU A 56 -12.06 -4.04 8.22
N GLU A 57 -11.12 -3.37 8.88
CA GLU A 57 -10.09 -4.01 9.71
C GLU A 57 -10.72 -4.83 10.86
N ASN A 58 -11.67 -4.23 11.58
CA ASN A 58 -12.36 -4.90 12.69
C ASN A 58 -13.15 -6.14 12.23
N ASN A 59 -13.57 -6.18 10.97
CA ASN A 59 -14.27 -7.31 10.38
C ASN A 59 -13.34 -8.33 9.68
N ASN A 60 -12.02 -8.19 9.81
CA ASN A 60 -11.00 -9.01 9.13
C ASN A 60 -11.16 -9.06 7.60
N ASN A 61 -11.75 -8.04 7.01
CA ASN A 61 -11.96 -7.95 5.55
C ASN A 61 -10.82 -7.25 4.81
N ILE A 62 -9.76 -6.88 5.49
CA ILE A 62 -8.56 -6.34 4.85
C ILE A 62 -7.61 -7.49 4.56
N ILE A 63 -7.38 -7.73 3.29
CA ILE A 63 -6.31 -8.62 2.83
C ILE A 63 -5.00 -7.88 3.12
N ASN A 64 -4.28 -8.36 4.11
CA ASN A 64 -2.95 -7.85 4.44
C ASN A 64 -1.95 -8.44 3.45
N ASP A 65 -1.90 -7.87 2.24
CA ASP A 65 -0.96 -8.32 1.22
C ASP A 65 0.47 -8.09 1.72
N ARG A 66 1.18 -9.20 1.95
CA ARG A 66 2.60 -9.18 2.26
C ARG A 66 3.37 -8.73 1.03
N LEU A 67 4.38 -7.90 1.23
CA LEU A 67 5.34 -7.59 0.17
C LEU A 67 6.07 -8.89 -0.21
N ASP A 68 6.12 -9.22 -1.49
CA ASP A 68 6.80 -10.44 -1.91
C ASP A 68 8.31 -10.33 -1.74
N VAL A 69 8.91 -9.23 -2.22
CA VAL A 69 10.36 -9.04 -2.19
C VAL A 69 10.72 -7.65 -1.69
N PHE A 70 11.58 -7.58 -0.67
CA PHE A 70 12.30 -6.35 -0.33
C PHE A 70 13.72 -6.42 -0.88
N VAL A 71 14.11 -5.47 -1.72
CA VAL A 71 15.45 -5.46 -2.32
C VAL A 71 16.43 -4.76 -1.37
N ILE A 72 17.50 -5.47 -1.02
CA ILE A 72 18.63 -4.95 -0.26
C ILE A 72 19.64 -4.40 -1.26
N ALA A 73 19.79 -3.09 -1.30
CA ALA A 73 20.59 -2.35 -2.26
C ALA A 73 21.88 -1.81 -1.65
N PHE A 74 22.87 -1.56 -2.50
CA PHE A 74 24.06 -0.76 -2.18
C PHE A 74 24.03 0.51 -3.01
N LYS A 75 24.77 1.54 -2.60
CA LYS A 75 24.77 2.84 -3.31
C LYS A 75 25.23 2.69 -4.76
N GLU A 76 26.18 1.81 -4.97
CA GLU A 76 26.82 1.52 -6.25
C GLU A 76 25.88 0.80 -7.23
N THR A 77 24.87 0.11 -6.71
CA THR A 77 23.92 -0.72 -7.50
C THR A 77 22.52 -0.13 -7.62
N GLN A 78 22.32 1.13 -7.25
CA GLN A 78 20.99 1.75 -7.19
C GLN A 78 20.24 1.74 -8.53
N ASN A 79 20.93 2.01 -9.64
CA ASN A 79 20.32 2.03 -10.96
C ASN A 79 19.87 0.63 -11.41
N GLU A 80 20.71 -0.37 -11.12
CA GLU A 80 20.42 -1.78 -11.43
C GLU A 80 19.24 -2.30 -10.60
N VAL A 81 19.14 -1.86 -9.34
CA VAL A 81 17.99 -2.19 -8.48
C VAL A 81 16.68 -1.71 -9.10
N LEU A 82 16.62 -0.50 -9.66
CA LEU A 82 15.41 -0.01 -10.33
C LEU A 82 15.01 -0.89 -11.52
N ASN A 83 15.98 -1.33 -12.32
CA ASN A 83 15.75 -2.25 -13.45
C ASN A 83 15.26 -3.62 -12.95
N ILE A 84 15.88 -4.16 -11.90
CA ILE A 84 15.46 -5.44 -11.29
C ILE A 84 14.02 -5.33 -10.78
N MET A 85 13.67 -4.23 -10.11
CA MET A 85 12.30 -4.01 -9.64
C MET A 85 11.28 -3.97 -10.78
N GLN A 86 11.62 -3.36 -11.92
CA GLN A 86 10.75 -3.38 -13.09
C GLN A 86 10.53 -4.82 -13.62
N ILE A 87 11.59 -5.62 -13.65
CA ILE A 87 11.51 -7.03 -14.07
C ILE A 87 10.63 -7.84 -13.12
N LEU A 88 10.76 -7.63 -11.79
CA LEU A 88 9.94 -8.30 -10.79
C LEU A 88 8.47 -7.91 -10.93
N ARG A 89 8.18 -6.62 -11.04
CA ARG A 89 6.80 -6.09 -11.20
C ARG A 89 6.14 -6.56 -12.50
N ALA A 90 6.90 -6.68 -13.58
CA ALA A 90 6.40 -7.24 -14.83
C ALA A 90 5.96 -8.72 -14.70
N LYS A 91 6.45 -9.41 -13.66
CA LYS A 91 6.05 -10.79 -13.30
C LYS A 91 4.99 -10.83 -12.18
N ASN A 92 4.33 -9.71 -11.89
CA ASN A 92 3.36 -9.54 -10.81
C ASN A 92 3.93 -9.81 -9.40
N ILE A 93 5.22 -9.62 -9.19
CA ILE A 93 5.88 -9.72 -7.89
C ILE A 93 5.91 -8.34 -7.26
N SER A 94 5.26 -8.18 -6.11
CA SER A 94 5.29 -6.93 -5.36
C SER A 94 6.67 -6.72 -4.75
N CYS A 95 7.30 -5.57 -5.02
CA CYS A 95 8.65 -5.29 -4.53
C CYS A 95 8.86 -3.83 -4.14
N ASP A 96 9.73 -3.63 -3.14
CA ASP A 96 10.12 -2.32 -2.64
C ASP A 96 11.59 -2.33 -2.18
N PHE A 97 12.19 -1.15 -1.98
CA PHE A 97 13.53 -1.00 -1.43
C PHE A 97 13.67 0.31 -0.63
N ASP A 98 14.76 0.48 0.10
CA ASP A 98 15.04 1.73 0.83
C ASP A 98 15.70 2.75 -0.11
N TYR A 99 14.97 3.74 -0.56
CA TYR A 99 15.46 4.80 -1.47
C TYR A 99 16.66 5.59 -0.91
N ASN A 100 16.80 5.64 0.40
CA ASN A 100 17.94 6.29 1.04
C ASN A 100 19.15 5.37 1.20
N ILE A 101 19.03 4.11 0.80
CA ILE A 101 20.06 3.07 0.87
C ILE A 101 20.83 3.11 2.21
N LYS A 102 20.09 2.86 3.28
CA LYS A 102 20.66 2.76 4.63
C LYS A 102 21.58 1.55 4.75
N SER A 103 22.24 1.40 5.91
CA SER A 103 23.03 0.20 6.18
C SER A 103 22.22 -1.09 5.98
N ILE A 104 22.86 -2.17 5.55
CA ILE A 104 22.24 -3.50 5.31
C ILE A 104 21.35 -3.91 6.48
N LYS A 105 21.84 -3.75 7.72
CA LYS A 105 21.07 -4.05 8.94
C LYS A 105 19.75 -3.26 9.00
N ASN A 106 19.77 -1.98 8.63
CA ASN A 106 18.57 -1.14 8.65
C ASN A 106 17.62 -1.46 7.49
N GLN A 107 18.15 -1.87 6.34
CA GLN A 107 17.32 -2.33 5.21
C GLN A 107 16.60 -3.64 5.58
N PHE A 108 17.25 -4.60 6.24
CA PHE A 108 16.57 -5.80 6.77
C PHE A 108 15.50 -5.46 7.81
N LYS A 109 15.72 -4.45 8.67
CA LYS A 109 14.65 -3.96 9.56
C LYS A 109 13.47 -3.37 8.79
N SER A 110 13.75 -2.67 7.69
CA SER A 110 12.70 -2.14 6.80
C SER A 110 11.95 -3.28 6.11
N ALA A 111 12.63 -4.32 5.64
CA ALA A 111 12.01 -5.52 5.07
C ALA A 111 11.04 -6.19 6.06
N ASN A 112 11.46 -6.35 7.32
CA ASN A 112 10.60 -6.89 8.38
C ASN A 112 9.39 -5.97 8.66
N LYS A 113 9.61 -4.65 8.74
CA LYS A 113 8.52 -3.69 8.97
C LYS A 113 7.49 -3.69 7.84
N ARG A 114 7.93 -3.95 6.60
CA ARG A 114 7.08 -4.10 5.41
C ARG A 114 6.46 -5.49 5.29
N ASN A 115 6.71 -6.36 6.27
CA ASN A 115 6.24 -7.74 6.26
C ASN A 115 6.59 -8.48 4.95
N ALA A 116 7.82 -8.27 4.45
CA ALA A 116 8.28 -8.91 3.23
C ALA A 116 8.46 -10.42 3.42
N LYS A 117 8.08 -11.21 2.41
CA LYS A 117 8.31 -12.68 2.39
C LYS A 117 9.78 -12.99 2.15
N TYR A 118 10.41 -12.25 1.25
CA TYR A 118 11.80 -12.45 0.85
C TYR A 118 12.59 -11.16 0.85
N ALA A 119 13.88 -11.25 1.11
CA ALA A 119 14.85 -10.18 0.87
C ALA A 119 15.80 -10.62 -0.26
N LEU A 120 15.94 -9.78 -1.30
CA LEU A 120 16.83 -9.99 -2.43
C LEU A 120 18.04 -9.09 -2.30
N ILE A 121 19.24 -9.65 -2.20
CA ILE A 121 20.48 -8.89 -2.07
C ILE A 121 21.01 -8.60 -3.48
N VAL A 122 21.27 -7.31 -3.77
CA VAL A 122 21.76 -6.83 -5.06
C VAL A 122 23.04 -6.04 -4.86
N GLY A 123 24.14 -6.74 -4.81
CA GLY A 123 25.50 -6.20 -4.79
C GLY A 123 26.19 -6.30 -6.15
N GLU A 124 27.40 -5.76 -6.27
CA GLU A 124 28.17 -5.80 -7.51
C GLU A 124 28.55 -7.22 -7.93
N GLU A 125 28.85 -8.09 -6.97
CA GLU A 125 29.20 -9.51 -7.26
C GLU A 125 28.00 -10.27 -7.76
N GLU A 126 26.83 -10.07 -7.12
CA GLU A 126 25.57 -10.67 -7.52
C GLU A 126 25.20 -10.26 -8.97
N LEU A 127 25.40 -8.99 -9.29
CA LEU A 127 25.15 -8.46 -10.64
C LEU A 127 26.12 -9.07 -11.68
N LYS A 128 27.42 -9.11 -11.38
CA LYS A 128 28.44 -9.68 -12.29
C LYS A 128 28.18 -11.15 -12.60
N ASN A 129 27.76 -11.91 -11.60
CA ASN A 129 27.54 -13.35 -11.72
C ASN A 129 26.11 -13.70 -12.15
N ASN A 130 25.19 -12.74 -12.21
CA ASN A 130 23.75 -12.94 -12.39
C ASN A 130 23.17 -13.97 -11.40
N LYS A 131 23.71 -13.98 -10.18
CA LYS A 131 23.30 -14.85 -9.07
C LYS A 131 23.04 -14.01 -7.85
N PHE A 132 21.81 -14.00 -7.42
CA PHE A 132 21.32 -13.15 -6.32
C PHE A 132 21.01 -14.00 -5.10
N LYS A 133 21.38 -13.53 -3.92
CA LYS A 133 20.98 -14.17 -2.67
C LYS A 133 19.53 -13.77 -2.33
N LEU A 134 18.67 -14.76 -2.32
CA LEU A 134 17.26 -14.66 -1.92
C LEU A 134 17.09 -15.27 -0.54
N LYS A 135 16.80 -14.43 0.44
CA LYS A 135 16.56 -14.84 1.82
C LYS A 135 15.08 -14.90 2.12
N ASN A 136 14.61 -16.04 2.60
CA ASN A 136 13.28 -16.17 3.17
C ASN A 136 13.25 -15.48 4.54
N MET A 137 12.34 -14.52 4.73
CA MET A 137 12.30 -13.70 5.95
C MET A 137 11.64 -14.44 7.12
N ASP A 138 10.86 -15.50 6.87
CA ASP A 138 10.21 -16.30 7.91
C ASP A 138 11.14 -17.42 8.43
N THR A 139 11.81 -18.14 7.51
CA THR A 139 12.68 -19.29 7.87
C THR A 139 14.14 -18.91 8.02
N SER A 140 14.56 -17.74 7.55
CA SER A 140 15.95 -17.30 7.44
C SER A 140 16.80 -18.12 6.48
N GLU A 141 16.22 -19.02 5.69
CA GLU A 141 16.95 -19.76 4.66
C GLU A 141 17.38 -18.83 3.53
N GLU A 142 18.60 -19.04 3.04
CA GLU A 142 19.17 -18.28 1.92
C GLU A 142 19.43 -19.22 0.75
N LYS A 143 19.09 -18.75 -0.45
CA LYS A 143 19.33 -19.49 -1.73
C LYS A 143 19.92 -18.54 -2.75
N GLU A 144 20.82 -19.08 -3.59
CA GLU A 144 21.27 -18.36 -4.78
C GLU A 144 20.32 -18.63 -5.94
N VAL A 145 19.83 -17.57 -6.57
CA VAL A 145 18.85 -17.63 -7.65
C VAL A 145 19.25 -16.70 -8.79
N ALA A 146 18.99 -17.12 -10.03
CA ALA A 146 19.07 -16.21 -11.16
C ALA A 146 17.83 -15.30 -11.19
N LEU A 147 17.97 -14.09 -11.70
CA LEU A 147 16.85 -13.13 -11.77
C LEU A 147 15.64 -13.69 -12.57
N SER A 148 15.92 -14.48 -13.62
CA SER A 148 14.88 -15.14 -14.41
C SER A 148 14.02 -16.12 -13.61
N ASP A 149 14.61 -16.75 -12.59
CA ASP A 149 14.01 -17.85 -11.84
C ASP A 149 13.35 -17.43 -10.54
N ILE A 150 13.55 -16.17 -10.10
CA ILE A 150 13.01 -15.65 -8.82
C ILE A 150 11.50 -15.94 -8.69
N ALA A 151 10.73 -15.78 -9.76
CA ALA A 151 9.29 -16.03 -9.73
C ALA A 151 8.91 -17.46 -9.35
N LYS A 152 9.79 -18.46 -9.62
CA LYS A 152 9.54 -19.87 -9.27
C LYS A 152 9.64 -20.13 -7.76
N PHE A 153 10.29 -19.24 -7.01
CA PHE A 153 10.49 -19.37 -5.56
C PHE A 153 9.49 -18.54 -4.74
N ILE A 154 8.81 -17.59 -5.37
CA ILE A 154 7.92 -16.64 -4.70
C ILE A 154 6.45 -17.03 -4.83
N ASN A 155 6.08 -17.69 -5.91
CA ASN A 155 4.71 -18.16 -6.22
C ASN A 155 4.40 -19.53 -5.62
#